data_8b9d247ff3056be75541bbb48f26f6e3
#
_entry.id   8b9d247ff3056be75541bbb48f26f6e3
#
_cell.length_a   1.000
_cell.length_b   1.000
_cell.length_c   1.000
_cell.angle_alpha   90.00
_cell.angle_beta   90.00
_cell.angle_gamma   90.00
#
_symmetry.space_group_name_H-M   'P 1'
#
loop_
_entity.id
_entity.type
_entity.pdbx_description
1 polymer ?
#
loop_
_entity_poly.entity_id
_entity_poly.type
_entity_poly.pdbx_seq_one_letter_code
_entity_poly.pdbx_strand_id
1 'polypeptide(L)'
;LLNSPYGPDEVWDHLPRTVQEQIVSKKLRFFTIDGYRVARETGMGARINTVMQTCFFAISGVLPRNEAIAAIKHAIEKTYGKRGEAVVQKNFAAVDSTLAHLSEVQVPSQVTSSFDLRAAVPAESPEFVQKVIAKMIAGEGDLLPVSALPVDGTYPSGTAQWEKRNIALEIPVWDEDLCIQCGKCVLVCPHS
;
A
#
# COMPACT_ATOMS: atom_id res chain seq x y z
N LEU A 1 3.46 11.13 0.14
CA LEU A 1 2.85 10.69 -1.12
C LEU A 1 1.83 9.59 -0.85
N LEU A 2 0.61 9.73 -1.36
CA LEU A 2 -0.47 8.76 -1.29
C LEU A 2 -0.90 8.36 -2.69
N ASN A 3 -1.03 7.04 -2.93
CA ASN A 3 -1.75 6.52 -4.08
C ASN A 3 -3.23 6.48 -3.74
N SER A 4 -4.06 7.28 -4.41
CA SER A 4 -5.46 7.44 -4.09
C SER A 4 -6.28 7.73 -5.34
N PRO A 5 -7.51 7.21 -5.46
CA PRO A 5 -8.42 7.58 -6.54
C PRO A 5 -8.98 9.00 -6.36
N TYR A 6 -8.84 9.57 -5.17
CA TYR A 6 -9.32 10.93 -4.85
C TYR A 6 -8.27 11.97 -5.24
N GLY A 7 -8.74 13.05 -5.87
CA GLY A 7 -7.92 14.19 -6.28
C GLY A 7 -7.42 15.04 -5.11
N PRO A 8 -6.58 16.07 -5.40
CA PRO A 8 -6.00 16.91 -4.36
C PRO A 8 -7.03 17.68 -3.52
N ASP A 9 -8.20 17.98 -4.08
CA ASP A 9 -9.27 18.73 -3.41
C ASP A 9 -10.18 17.85 -2.54
N GLU A 10 -10.17 16.53 -2.76
CA GLU A 10 -11.07 15.59 -2.10
C GLU A 10 -10.35 14.67 -1.10
N VAL A 11 -9.09 14.34 -1.38
CA VAL A 11 -8.33 13.30 -0.64
C VAL A 11 -8.25 13.58 0.86
N TRP A 12 -8.25 14.86 1.27
CA TRP A 12 -8.19 15.24 2.67
C TRP A 12 -9.35 14.68 3.48
N ASP A 13 -10.57 14.76 2.96
CA ASP A 13 -11.78 14.30 3.64
C ASP A 13 -11.87 12.76 3.75
N HIS A 14 -11.06 12.05 2.97
CA HIS A 14 -10.94 10.60 3.02
C HIS A 14 -9.81 10.09 3.93
N LEU A 15 -9.08 11.00 4.60
CA LEU A 15 -8.03 10.62 5.54
C LEU A 15 -8.60 10.42 6.96
N PRO A 16 -8.17 9.36 7.67
CA PRO A 16 -8.47 9.21 9.09
C PRO A 16 -7.94 10.38 9.93
N ARG A 17 -8.61 10.66 11.05
CA ARG A 17 -8.24 11.73 12.00
C ARG A 17 -6.77 11.68 12.40
N THR A 18 -6.28 10.53 12.86
CA THR A 18 -4.88 10.33 13.28
C THR A 18 -3.89 10.69 12.15
N VAL A 19 -4.22 10.37 10.89
CA VAL A 19 -3.37 10.69 9.74
C VAL A 19 -3.36 12.19 9.48
N GLN A 20 -4.53 12.85 9.52
CA GLN A 20 -4.61 14.30 9.39
C GLN A 20 -3.82 15.02 10.50
N GLU A 21 -3.93 14.57 11.77
CA GLU A 21 -3.20 15.10 12.90
C GLU A 21 -1.68 15.01 12.70
N GLN A 22 -1.18 13.89 12.20
CA GLN A 22 0.24 13.72 11.89
C GLN A 22 0.72 14.65 10.77
N ILE A 23 -0.06 14.79 9.70
CA ILE A 23 0.28 15.67 8.58
C ILE A 23 0.36 17.13 9.07
N VAL A 24 -0.62 17.59 9.83
CA VAL A 24 -0.68 18.97 10.36
C VAL A 24 0.42 19.22 11.38
N SER A 25 0.55 18.36 12.40
CA SER A 25 1.52 18.54 13.49
C SER A 25 2.97 18.52 13.02
N LYS A 26 3.28 17.64 12.06
CA LYS A 26 4.61 17.53 11.47
C LYS A 26 4.85 18.50 10.30
N LYS A 27 3.84 19.30 9.90
CA LYS A 27 3.89 20.22 8.76
C LYS A 27 4.36 19.55 7.49
N LEU A 28 3.81 18.36 7.19
CA LEU A 28 4.22 17.57 6.04
C LEU A 28 3.72 18.18 4.74
N ARG A 29 4.55 18.21 3.71
CA ARG A 29 4.10 18.38 2.34
C ARG A 29 3.38 17.09 1.93
N PHE A 30 2.15 17.22 1.45
CA PHE A 30 1.31 16.07 1.11
C PHE A 30 1.04 16.06 -0.39
N PHE A 31 1.23 14.90 -1.02
CA PHE A 31 1.03 14.70 -2.45
C PHE A 31 0.12 13.51 -2.69
N THR A 32 -0.72 13.60 -3.73
CA THR A 32 -1.58 12.50 -4.18
C THR A 32 -1.44 12.24 -5.66
N ILE A 33 -1.68 10.99 -6.05
CA ILE A 33 -1.76 10.53 -7.44
C ILE A 33 -2.67 9.31 -7.51
N ASP A 34 -3.49 9.19 -8.55
CA ASP A 34 -4.11 7.92 -8.92
C ASP A 34 -3.16 7.13 -9.84
N GLY A 35 -2.23 6.41 -9.22
CA GLY A 35 -1.24 5.62 -9.93
C GLY A 35 -1.84 4.47 -10.72
N TYR A 36 -2.97 3.91 -10.28
CA TYR A 36 -3.69 2.87 -11.04
C TYR A 36 -4.33 3.42 -12.31
N ARG A 37 -4.86 4.63 -12.25
CA ARG A 37 -5.38 5.32 -13.44
C ARG A 37 -4.27 5.56 -14.45
N VAL A 38 -3.14 6.13 -14.02
CA VAL A 38 -1.96 6.36 -14.87
C VAL A 38 -1.48 5.05 -15.50
N ALA A 39 -1.36 3.98 -14.70
CA ALA A 39 -0.92 2.68 -15.20
C ALA A 39 -1.89 2.08 -16.23
N ARG A 40 -3.20 2.21 -16.05
CA ARG A 40 -4.21 1.75 -17.02
C ARG A 40 -4.13 2.55 -18.33
N GLU A 41 -4.08 3.87 -18.25
CA GLU A 41 -4.04 4.76 -19.42
C GLU A 41 -2.77 4.57 -20.27
N THR A 42 -1.65 4.18 -19.64
CA THR A 42 -0.38 3.92 -20.32
C THR A 42 -0.17 2.44 -20.71
N GLY A 43 -1.18 1.60 -20.50
CA GLY A 43 -1.13 0.18 -20.85
C GLY A 43 -0.24 -0.68 -19.95
N MET A 44 0.06 -0.20 -18.73
CA MET A 44 0.81 -0.92 -17.70
C MET A 44 -0.09 -1.86 -16.86
N GLY A 45 -1.41 -1.82 -17.05
CA GLY A 45 -2.39 -2.57 -16.26
C GLY A 45 -2.42 -2.12 -14.80
N ALA A 46 -2.19 -3.03 -13.85
CA ALA A 46 -2.15 -2.71 -12.41
C ALA A 46 -0.73 -2.42 -11.86
N ARG A 47 0.27 -2.28 -12.74
CA ARG A 47 1.67 -2.11 -12.32
C ARG A 47 1.99 -0.64 -12.08
N ILE A 48 1.97 -0.22 -10.82
CA ILE A 48 2.21 1.16 -10.40
C ILE A 48 3.62 1.44 -9.90
N ASN A 49 4.52 0.45 -9.85
CA ASN A 49 5.86 0.61 -9.32
C ASN A 49 6.66 1.73 -10.04
N THR A 50 6.65 1.76 -11.38
CA THR A 50 7.30 2.81 -12.15
C THR A 50 6.69 4.18 -11.86
N VAL A 51 5.35 4.26 -11.75
CA VAL A 51 4.63 5.49 -11.40
C VAL A 51 5.06 6.00 -10.03
N MET A 52 5.02 5.15 -9.01
CA MET A 52 5.38 5.53 -7.63
C MET A 52 6.86 5.90 -7.49
N GLN A 53 7.76 5.20 -8.17
CA GLN A 53 9.18 5.54 -8.22
C GLN A 53 9.40 6.93 -8.85
N THR A 54 8.71 7.22 -9.95
CA THR A 54 8.78 8.54 -10.60
C THR A 54 8.30 9.65 -9.67
N CYS A 55 7.18 9.43 -8.95
CA CYS A 55 6.70 10.37 -7.93
C CYS A 55 7.74 10.62 -6.84
N PHE A 56 8.36 9.54 -6.32
CA PHE A 56 9.38 9.67 -5.28
C PHE A 56 10.51 10.59 -5.71
N PHE A 57 11.09 10.36 -6.88
CA PHE A 57 12.19 11.20 -7.36
C PHE A 57 11.73 12.62 -7.74
N ALA A 58 10.47 12.80 -8.15
CA ALA A 58 9.93 14.12 -8.46
C ALA A 58 9.79 15.04 -7.23
N ILE A 59 9.55 14.45 -6.04
CA ILE A 59 9.26 15.22 -4.81
C ILE A 59 10.38 15.17 -3.77
N SER A 60 11.25 14.16 -3.79
CA SER A 60 12.28 13.97 -2.74
C SER A 60 13.46 14.94 -2.85
N GLY A 61 13.77 15.40 -4.05
CA GLY A 61 14.95 16.26 -4.28
C GLY A 61 16.31 15.57 -4.07
N VAL A 62 16.35 14.24 -3.93
CA VAL A 62 17.59 13.46 -3.78
C VAL A 62 18.51 13.60 -4.99
N LEU A 63 17.91 13.74 -6.17
CA LEU A 63 18.58 14.06 -7.43
C LEU A 63 17.86 15.22 -8.13
N PRO A 64 18.55 16.01 -8.96
CA PRO A 64 17.89 16.94 -9.87
C PRO A 64 16.84 16.21 -10.71
N ARG A 65 15.64 16.77 -10.82
CA ARG A 65 14.49 16.13 -11.45
C ARG A 65 14.79 15.54 -12.82
N ASN A 66 15.48 16.31 -13.68
CA ASN A 66 15.77 15.87 -15.04
C ASN A 66 16.76 14.69 -15.07
N GLU A 67 17.75 14.70 -14.18
CA GLU A 67 18.71 13.61 -14.04
C GLU A 67 18.02 12.33 -13.53
N ALA A 68 17.13 12.47 -12.53
CA ALA A 68 16.36 11.37 -12.00
C ALA A 68 15.47 10.72 -13.08
N ILE A 69 14.76 11.53 -13.87
CA ILE A 69 13.92 11.02 -14.97
C ILE A 69 14.75 10.32 -16.05
N ALA A 70 15.88 10.89 -16.42
CA ALA A 70 16.80 10.27 -17.38
C ALA A 70 17.34 8.93 -16.85
N ALA A 71 17.73 8.86 -15.58
CA ALA A 71 18.20 7.63 -14.94
C ALA A 71 17.10 6.55 -14.86
N ILE A 72 15.86 6.94 -14.56
CA ILE A 72 14.71 6.01 -14.57
C ILE A 72 14.50 5.45 -15.97
N LYS A 73 14.47 6.29 -17.01
CA LYS A 73 14.29 5.85 -18.39
C LYS A 73 15.42 4.92 -18.83
N HIS A 74 16.67 5.27 -18.52
CA HIS A 74 17.81 4.38 -18.80
C HIS A 74 17.70 3.01 -18.09
N ALA A 75 17.28 2.99 -16.82
CA ALA A 75 17.06 1.76 -16.08
C ALA A 75 15.93 0.91 -16.68
N ILE A 76 14.87 1.55 -17.20
CA ILE A 76 13.79 0.89 -17.92
C ILE A 76 14.31 0.21 -19.20
N GLU A 77 15.09 0.91 -20.00
CA GLU A 77 15.71 0.34 -21.22
C GLU A 77 16.58 -0.88 -20.88
N LYS A 78 17.45 -0.75 -19.89
CA LYS A 78 18.31 -1.85 -19.43
C LYS A 78 17.52 -3.06 -18.95
N THR A 79 16.42 -2.84 -18.24
CA THR A 79 15.63 -3.91 -17.61
C THR A 79 14.66 -4.57 -18.60
N TYR A 80 14.00 -3.78 -19.43
CA TYR A 80 12.90 -4.24 -20.29
C TYR A 80 13.26 -4.28 -21.78
N GLY A 81 14.42 -3.76 -22.22
CA GLY A 81 14.81 -3.77 -23.62
C GLY A 81 14.76 -5.15 -24.28
N LYS A 82 15.15 -6.21 -23.55
CA LYS A 82 15.05 -7.60 -24.02
C LYS A 82 13.62 -8.10 -24.20
N ARG A 83 12.61 -7.42 -23.63
CA ARG A 83 11.18 -7.76 -23.72
C ARG A 83 10.47 -7.08 -24.91
N GLY A 84 11.20 -6.26 -25.64
CA GLY A 84 10.74 -5.55 -26.83
C GLY A 84 10.45 -4.07 -26.59
N GLU A 85 10.63 -3.29 -27.65
CA GLU A 85 10.50 -1.82 -27.66
C GLU A 85 9.13 -1.35 -27.15
N ALA A 86 8.05 -2.05 -27.48
CA ALA A 86 6.70 -1.71 -27.05
C ALA A 86 6.55 -1.69 -25.51
N VAL A 87 7.29 -2.53 -24.77
CA VAL A 87 7.28 -2.55 -23.32
C VAL A 87 8.04 -1.35 -22.76
N VAL A 88 9.19 -0.99 -23.36
CA VAL A 88 9.98 0.17 -23.00
C VAL A 88 9.16 1.44 -23.15
N GLN A 89 8.50 1.62 -24.31
CA GLN A 89 7.70 2.80 -24.62
C GLN A 89 6.49 2.96 -23.67
N LYS A 90 5.82 1.87 -23.29
CA LYS A 90 4.76 1.93 -22.28
C LYS A 90 5.27 2.43 -20.93
N ASN A 91 6.44 1.96 -20.50
CA ASN A 91 7.06 2.45 -19.26
C ASN A 91 7.49 3.92 -19.36
N PHE A 92 8.00 4.37 -20.50
CA PHE A 92 8.32 5.77 -20.72
C PHE A 92 7.07 6.64 -20.66
N ALA A 93 6.00 6.24 -21.35
CA ALA A 93 4.71 6.92 -21.28
C ALA A 93 4.18 7.00 -19.84
N ALA A 94 4.36 5.95 -19.02
CA ALA A 94 3.99 5.97 -17.62
C ALA A 94 4.80 6.99 -16.82
N VAL A 95 6.12 7.10 -17.05
CA VAL A 95 6.98 8.11 -16.40
C VAL A 95 6.50 9.53 -16.75
N ASP A 96 6.29 9.81 -18.04
CA ASP A 96 5.91 11.15 -18.51
C ASP A 96 4.49 11.52 -18.04
N SER A 97 3.54 10.59 -18.09
CA SER A 97 2.17 10.78 -17.60
C SER A 97 2.12 11.00 -16.08
N THR A 98 2.97 10.32 -15.31
CA THR A 98 3.06 10.47 -13.86
C THR A 98 3.26 11.94 -13.44
N LEU A 99 4.17 12.62 -14.10
CA LEU A 99 4.52 14.01 -13.76
C LEU A 99 3.36 14.99 -13.99
N ALA A 100 2.47 14.67 -14.92
CA ALA A 100 1.28 15.47 -15.20
C ALA A 100 0.12 15.22 -14.21
N HIS A 101 0.11 14.05 -13.55
CA HIS A 101 -0.96 13.64 -12.64
C HIS A 101 -0.58 13.72 -11.15
N LEU A 102 0.68 13.97 -10.84
CA LEU A 102 1.15 14.17 -9.47
C LEU A 102 0.73 15.55 -8.97
N SER A 103 -0.07 15.59 -7.91
CA SER A 103 -0.60 16.83 -7.34
C SER A 103 -0.19 17.02 -5.89
N GLU A 104 0.16 18.26 -5.52
CA GLU A 104 0.34 18.65 -4.13
C GLU A 104 -1.00 19.05 -3.53
N VAL A 105 -1.30 18.53 -2.36
CA VAL A 105 -2.56 18.78 -1.63
C VAL A 105 -2.38 20.00 -0.74
N GLN A 106 -3.32 20.94 -0.81
CA GLN A 106 -3.37 22.06 0.13
C GLN A 106 -3.83 21.55 1.49
N VAL A 107 -2.88 21.36 2.41
CA VAL A 107 -3.17 20.83 3.75
C VAL A 107 -3.88 21.91 4.58
N PRO A 108 -5.13 21.65 5.06
CA PRO A 108 -5.81 22.56 5.98
C PRO A 108 -5.05 22.70 7.30
N SER A 109 -5.24 23.84 7.97
CA SER A 109 -4.64 24.10 9.29
C SER A 109 -5.31 23.31 10.42
N GLN A 110 -6.48 22.74 10.17
CA GLN A 110 -7.30 22.04 11.15
C GLN A 110 -7.64 20.62 10.68
N VAL A 111 -7.76 19.72 11.67
CA VAL A 111 -8.24 18.35 11.47
C VAL A 111 -9.77 18.38 11.32
N THR A 112 -10.27 17.79 10.24
CA THR A 112 -11.70 17.80 9.89
C THR A 112 -12.35 16.43 9.98
N SER A 113 -11.55 15.34 9.96
CA SER A 113 -12.07 13.97 9.92
C SER A 113 -12.81 13.58 11.20
N SER A 114 -13.97 12.95 11.02
CA SER A 114 -14.78 12.39 12.10
C SER A 114 -14.54 10.90 12.37
N PHE A 115 -13.71 10.24 11.54
CA PHE A 115 -13.39 8.82 11.67
C PHE A 115 -11.89 8.61 11.87
N ASP A 116 -11.53 7.45 12.39
CA ASP A 116 -10.13 7.08 12.62
C ASP A 116 -9.78 5.74 11.97
N LEU A 117 -8.51 5.35 12.08
CA LEU A 117 -8.04 4.05 11.65
C LEU A 117 -8.80 2.94 12.37
N ARG A 118 -9.15 1.89 11.64
CA ARG A 118 -9.73 0.70 12.26
C ARG A 118 -8.71 0.05 13.17
N ALA A 119 -9.19 -0.52 14.28
CA ALA A 119 -8.34 -1.33 15.16
C ALA A 119 -7.66 -2.45 14.36
N ALA A 120 -6.38 -2.69 14.65
CA ALA A 120 -5.57 -3.70 13.96
C ALA A 120 -6.13 -5.12 14.14
N VAL A 121 -6.80 -5.37 15.27
CA VAL A 121 -7.46 -6.66 15.60
C VAL A 121 -8.87 -6.41 16.16
N PRO A 122 -9.78 -7.39 16.08
CA PRO A 122 -11.11 -7.31 16.70
C PRO A 122 -11.04 -7.14 18.22
N ALA A 123 -12.02 -6.44 18.81
CA ALA A 123 -12.08 -6.22 20.27
C ALA A 123 -12.28 -7.52 21.06
N GLU A 124 -12.89 -8.54 20.45
CA GLU A 124 -13.13 -9.86 21.02
C GLU A 124 -11.90 -10.79 21.00
N SER A 125 -10.78 -10.35 20.40
CA SER A 125 -9.57 -11.16 20.33
C SER A 125 -8.93 -11.37 21.72
N PRO A 126 -8.15 -12.46 21.93
CA PRO A 126 -7.47 -12.72 23.19
C PRO A 126 -6.54 -11.57 23.63
N GLU A 127 -6.32 -11.45 24.93
CA GLU A 127 -5.51 -10.35 25.50
C GLU A 127 -4.11 -10.23 24.88
N PHE A 128 -3.42 -11.33 24.65
CA PHE A 128 -2.11 -11.32 24.00
C PHE A 128 -2.19 -10.77 22.56
N VAL A 129 -3.24 -11.12 21.84
CA VAL A 129 -3.48 -10.61 20.47
C VAL A 129 -3.71 -9.09 20.51
N GLN A 130 -4.53 -8.62 21.44
CA GLN A 130 -4.81 -7.17 21.58
C GLN A 130 -3.57 -6.37 22.01
N LYS A 131 -2.80 -6.86 22.97
CA LYS A 131 -1.69 -6.11 23.57
C LYS A 131 -0.38 -6.23 22.82
N VAL A 132 -0.12 -7.37 22.17
CA VAL A 132 1.16 -7.67 21.51
C VAL A 132 1.00 -7.69 20.00
N ILE A 133 0.15 -8.60 19.49
CA ILE A 133 0.02 -8.82 18.05
C ILE A 133 -0.56 -7.59 17.35
N ALA A 134 -1.57 -6.93 17.96
CA ALA A 134 -2.15 -5.72 17.40
C ALA A 134 -1.11 -4.61 17.20
N LYS A 135 -0.19 -4.44 18.14
CA LYS A 135 0.92 -3.48 18.03
C LYS A 135 1.90 -3.86 16.92
N MET A 136 2.21 -5.13 16.77
CA MET A 136 3.07 -5.61 15.69
C MET A 136 2.41 -5.40 14.32
N ILE A 137 1.11 -5.68 14.19
CA ILE A 137 0.34 -5.43 12.96
C ILE A 137 0.27 -3.93 12.63
N ALA A 138 0.14 -3.08 13.65
CA ALA A 138 0.13 -1.62 13.48
C ALA A 138 1.51 -1.03 13.12
N GLY A 139 2.58 -1.84 13.09
CA GLY A 139 3.95 -1.36 12.86
C GLY A 139 4.59 -0.69 14.09
N GLU A 140 4.04 -0.91 15.28
CA GLU A 140 4.46 -0.35 16.55
C GLU A 140 5.20 -1.38 17.43
N GLY A 141 5.73 -2.44 16.84
CA GLY A 141 6.41 -3.52 17.58
C GLY A 141 7.59 -3.05 18.41
N ASP A 142 8.30 -2.01 17.98
CA ASP A 142 9.42 -1.40 18.70
C ASP A 142 9.01 -0.76 20.05
N LEU A 143 7.73 -0.47 20.23
CA LEU A 143 7.19 0.08 21.48
C LEU A 143 6.88 -1.00 22.52
N LEU A 144 6.98 -2.29 22.14
CA LEU A 144 6.73 -3.39 23.05
C LEU A 144 7.98 -3.61 23.94
N PRO A 145 7.80 -3.72 25.28
CA PRO A 145 8.90 -4.15 26.14
C PRO A 145 9.21 -5.64 25.89
N VAL A 146 10.45 -6.05 26.09
CA VAL A 146 10.86 -7.45 25.95
C VAL A 146 10.00 -8.39 26.80
N SER A 147 9.58 -7.93 27.99
CA SER A 147 8.68 -8.65 28.90
C SER A 147 7.25 -8.88 28.37
N ALA A 148 6.87 -8.25 27.25
CA ALA A 148 5.58 -8.52 26.62
C ALA A 148 5.53 -9.89 25.93
N LEU A 149 6.69 -10.47 25.64
CA LEU A 149 6.80 -11.80 25.03
C LEU A 149 7.03 -12.87 26.10
N PRO A 150 6.57 -14.12 25.90
CA PRO A 150 6.80 -15.22 26.82
C PRO A 150 8.29 -15.47 27.05
N VAL A 151 8.70 -15.64 28.31
CA VAL A 151 10.10 -15.80 28.72
C VAL A 151 10.70 -17.14 28.24
N ASP A 152 9.87 -18.13 27.97
CA ASP A 152 10.26 -19.47 27.49
C ASP A 152 10.40 -19.55 25.96
N GLY A 153 10.19 -18.43 25.26
CA GLY A 153 10.27 -18.34 23.80
C GLY A 153 9.08 -18.98 23.07
N THR A 154 8.03 -19.36 23.78
CA THR A 154 6.79 -19.83 23.12
C THR A 154 6.04 -18.67 22.47
N TYR A 155 5.18 -18.98 21.49
CA TYR A 155 4.30 -18.01 20.86
C TYR A 155 2.95 -18.68 20.60
N PRO A 156 1.82 -17.98 20.84
CA PRO A 156 0.50 -18.56 20.62
C PRO A 156 0.31 -18.98 19.16
N SER A 157 -0.19 -20.20 18.95
CA SER A 157 -0.55 -20.67 17.61
C SER A 157 -1.95 -20.17 17.19
N GLY A 158 -2.23 -20.21 15.89
CA GLY A 158 -3.53 -19.83 15.34
C GLY A 158 -3.84 -18.33 15.39
N THR A 159 -2.82 -17.46 15.56
CA THR A 159 -2.99 -16.01 15.65
C THR A 159 -3.37 -15.37 14.31
N ALA A 160 -3.11 -16.04 13.19
CA ALA A 160 -3.46 -15.54 11.85
C ALA A 160 -4.97 -15.30 11.66
N GLN A 161 -5.84 -15.99 12.40
CA GLN A 161 -7.28 -15.76 12.36
C GLN A 161 -7.69 -14.34 12.80
N TRP A 162 -6.82 -13.65 13.51
CA TRP A 162 -7.07 -12.28 14.00
C TRP A 162 -6.53 -11.20 13.06
N GLU A 163 -5.76 -11.58 12.04
CA GLU A 163 -5.23 -10.63 11.05
C GLU A 163 -6.29 -10.31 10.01
N LYS A 164 -6.71 -9.03 9.94
CA LYS A 164 -7.67 -8.55 8.93
C LYS A 164 -6.91 -7.82 7.81
N ARG A 165 -6.38 -8.56 6.85
CA ARG A 165 -5.59 -7.97 5.75
C ARG A 165 -6.44 -7.32 4.67
N ASN A 166 -7.60 -7.91 4.31
CA ASN A 166 -8.54 -7.40 3.29
C ASN A 166 -7.86 -7.00 1.96
N ILE A 167 -6.86 -7.77 1.53
CA ILE A 167 -6.07 -7.44 0.34
C ILE A 167 -6.59 -8.12 -0.94
N ALA A 168 -7.43 -9.14 -0.82
CA ALA A 168 -8.02 -9.82 -1.95
C ALA A 168 -9.28 -9.10 -2.42
N LEU A 169 -9.41 -8.89 -3.74
CA LEU A 169 -10.65 -8.38 -4.35
C LEU A 169 -11.72 -9.46 -4.42
N GLU A 170 -11.30 -10.71 -4.64
CA GLU A 170 -12.17 -11.89 -4.72
C GLU A 170 -11.55 -13.00 -3.88
N ILE A 171 -12.38 -13.71 -3.14
CA ILE A 171 -11.98 -14.86 -2.34
C ILE A 171 -12.80 -16.08 -2.77
N PRO A 172 -12.22 -17.30 -2.81
CA PRO A 172 -12.98 -18.50 -3.04
C PRO A 172 -13.88 -18.79 -1.82
N VAL A 173 -15.13 -19.09 -2.07
CA VAL A 173 -16.09 -19.54 -1.05
C VAL A 173 -16.35 -21.02 -1.29
N TRP A 174 -16.14 -21.82 -0.24
CA TRP A 174 -16.49 -23.24 -0.29
C TRP A 174 -18.01 -23.39 -0.11
N ASP A 175 -18.64 -24.05 -1.08
CA ASP A 175 -20.06 -24.35 -1.07
C ASP A 175 -20.24 -25.83 -0.76
N GLU A 176 -20.82 -26.14 0.41
CA GLU A 176 -20.98 -27.50 0.91
C GLU A 176 -21.99 -28.31 0.09
N ASP A 177 -23.01 -27.66 -0.47
CA ASP A 177 -24.05 -28.31 -1.26
C ASP A 177 -23.55 -28.75 -2.64
N LEU A 178 -22.55 -28.05 -3.17
CA LEU A 178 -21.89 -28.36 -4.45
C LEU A 178 -20.65 -29.26 -4.28
N CYS A 179 -20.15 -29.39 -3.06
CA CYS A 179 -18.91 -30.11 -2.78
C CYS A 179 -19.10 -31.62 -2.86
N ILE A 180 -18.40 -32.26 -3.80
CA ILE A 180 -18.38 -33.74 -3.93
C ILE A 180 -17.19 -34.39 -3.20
N GLN A 181 -16.47 -33.65 -2.36
CA GLN A 181 -15.33 -34.11 -1.55
C GLN A 181 -14.19 -34.74 -2.39
N CYS A 182 -13.98 -34.31 -3.62
CA CYS A 182 -12.97 -34.86 -4.52
C CYS A 182 -11.51 -34.44 -4.22
N GLY A 183 -11.29 -33.49 -3.30
CA GLY A 183 -9.95 -33.01 -2.91
C GLY A 183 -9.18 -32.19 -3.95
N LYS A 184 -9.76 -31.89 -5.12
CA LYS A 184 -9.06 -31.13 -6.18
C LYS A 184 -8.63 -29.72 -5.76
N CYS A 185 -9.40 -29.07 -4.88
CA CYS A 185 -9.05 -27.74 -4.35
C CYS A 185 -7.73 -27.77 -3.58
N VAL A 186 -7.43 -28.84 -2.84
CA VAL A 186 -6.15 -29.02 -2.14
C VAL A 186 -5.00 -29.19 -3.13
N LEU A 187 -5.22 -29.94 -4.21
CA LEU A 187 -4.19 -30.19 -5.23
C LEU A 187 -3.81 -28.94 -6.05
N VAL A 188 -4.76 -28.02 -6.26
CA VAL A 188 -4.54 -26.81 -7.06
C VAL A 188 -4.15 -25.59 -6.23
N CYS A 189 -4.29 -25.65 -4.90
CA CYS A 189 -3.95 -24.54 -4.02
C CYS A 189 -2.42 -24.37 -3.95
N PRO A 190 -1.86 -23.21 -4.29
CA PRO A 190 -0.42 -22.99 -4.24
C PRO A 190 0.14 -22.89 -2.81
N HIS A 191 -0.74 -22.84 -1.81
CA HIS A 191 -0.40 -22.63 -0.40
C HIS A 191 -0.88 -23.76 0.52
N SER A 192 -1.34 -24.86 -0.04
CA SER A 192 -1.93 -26.00 0.68
C SER A 192 -1.10 -26.51 1.87
#